data_7bf9475309812e966a6cbc49625b75bd
#
_entry.id   7bf9475309812e966a6cbc49625b75bd
#
_cell.length_a   1.000
_cell.length_b   1.000
_cell.length_c   1.000
_cell.angle_alpha   90.00
_cell.angle_beta   90.00
_cell.angle_gamma   90.00
#
_symmetry.space_group_name_H-M   'P 1'
#
loop_
_entity.id
_entity.type
_entity.pdbx_description
1 polymer ?
#
loop_
_entity_poly.entity_id
_entity_poly.type
_entity_poly.pdbx_seq_one_letter_code
_entity_poly.pdbx_strand_id
1 'polypeptide(L)'
;MKKFAKIVTCAALVLSCMASVACAEFKADKSIDVISREEGSGTRGAFVELTGVEQKIDGKKVDMTTEDAEITNNTSAMLMTVEGDEQAIGYVSLGSLNEKVKAVKVEGVEATAENVSNGTYKIARPFNIAFKADGQSDLSKDFIAYIMSAEGQTIINEHGYVGSNDAVAYEANGAEGKLVVGGSSSVSPVMEKLIEAYKAVNPKADIELQTTDSTTGMTAAIDGTYDIGMASRELKDDEAAALSHQAIAMDGIAVIVNQANPTDELSVEQIGSIFTGDLTKWDEIVK
;
A
#
# COMPACT_ATOMS: atom_id res chain seq x y z
N MET A 1 11.62 -34.66 80.86
CA MET A 1 10.65 -34.90 79.73
C MET A 1 11.00 -33.98 78.57
N LYS A 2 11.74 -34.52 77.61
CA LYS A 2 12.27 -33.77 76.45
C LYS A 2 11.47 -34.19 75.25
N LYS A 3 10.73 -33.24 74.67
CA LYS A 3 10.00 -33.43 73.36
C LYS A 3 10.93 -33.13 72.27
N PHE A 4 11.26 -34.13 71.40
CA PHE A 4 11.98 -33.98 70.14
C PHE A 4 11.00 -33.44 69.09
N ALA A 5 11.30 -32.24 68.56
CA ALA A 5 10.64 -31.73 67.39
C ALA A 5 11.36 -32.28 66.13
N LYS A 6 10.65 -33.03 65.31
CA LYS A 6 11.15 -33.44 63.96
C LYS A 6 10.88 -32.34 62.98
N ILE A 7 11.94 -31.73 62.44
CA ILE A 7 11.89 -30.82 61.30
C ILE A 7 11.82 -31.66 60.05
N VAL A 8 10.69 -31.58 59.35
CA VAL A 8 10.54 -32.16 58.01
C VAL A 8 10.90 -31.09 57.03
N THR A 9 12.03 -31.27 56.35
CA THR A 9 12.48 -30.37 55.27
C THR A 9 11.78 -30.82 53.99
N CYS A 10 10.76 -30.10 53.57
CA CYS A 10 10.19 -30.24 52.19
C CYS A 10 11.08 -29.50 51.20
N ALA A 11 11.86 -30.29 50.42
CA ALA A 11 12.52 -29.80 49.26
C ALA A 11 11.49 -29.61 48.12
N ALA A 12 11.06 -28.36 47.89
CA ALA A 12 10.24 -28.00 46.75
C ALA A 12 11.12 -28.00 45.51
N LEU A 13 11.02 -29.05 44.68
CA LEU A 13 11.53 -29.02 43.30
C LEU A 13 10.66 -28.05 42.50
N VAL A 14 11.15 -26.85 42.28
CA VAL A 14 10.61 -25.92 41.27
C VAL A 14 11.10 -26.43 39.94
N LEU A 15 10.28 -27.22 39.27
CA LEU A 15 10.47 -27.59 37.88
C LEU A 15 10.17 -26.34 37.05
N SER A 16 11.18 -25.56 36.72
CA SER A 16 11.12 -24.48 35.74
C SER A 16 10.87 -25.09 34.36
N CYS A 17 9.62 -25.19 33.95
CA CYS A 17 9.25 -25.37 32.55
C CYS A 17 9.63 -24.10 31.80
N MET A 18 10.85 -24.03 31.32
CA MET A 18 11.17 -23.18 30.18
C MET A 18 10.44 -23.78 28.99
N ALA A 19 9.25 -23.26 28.71
CA ALA A 19 8.62 -23.44 27.41
C ALA A 19 9.53 -22.70 26.42
N SER A 20 10.45 -23.42 25.82
CA SER A 20 11.10 -23.00 24.58
C SER A 20 9.94 -22.85 23.57
N VAL A 21 9.53 -21.62 23.31
CA VAL A 21 8.80 -21.32 22.08
C VAL A 21 9.80 -21.66 20.97
N ALA A 22 9.72 -22.88 20.45
CA ALA A 22 10.39 -23.21 19.21
C ALA A 22 9.72 -22.35 18.15
N CYS A 23 10.31 -21.20 17.83
CA CYS A 23 10.03 -20.57 16.56
C CYS A 23 10.30 -21.64 15.50
N ALA A 24 9.29 -22.06 14.78
CA ALA A 24 9.49 -22.95 13.65
C ALA A 24 10.51 -22.27 12.75
N GLU A 25 11.60 -22.99 12.43
CA GLU A 25 12.62 -22.46 11.54
C GLU A 25 12.03 -22.24 10.15
N PHE A 26 12.22 -21.05 9.57
CA PHE A 26 11.76 -20.73 8.23
C PHE A 26 12.34 -21.76 7.22
N LYS A 27 11.51 -22.27 6.35
CA LYS A 27 11.90 -23.32 5.39
C LYS A 27 12.24 -22.70 4.04
N ALA A 28 13.49 -22.34 3.86
CA ALA A 28 13.96 -21.69 2.62
C ALA A 28 13.92 -22.62 1.38
N ASP A 29 13.86 -23.94 1.57
CA ASP A 29 13.73 -24.92 0.49
C ASP A 29 12.33 -25.03 -0.11
N LYS A 30 11.33 -24.36 0.50
CA LYS A 30 9.98 -24.28 -0.03
C LYS A 30 9.86 -23.25 -1.15
N SER A 31 8.80 -23.45 -1.95
CA SER A 31 8.44 -22.49 -3.01
C SER A 31 8.07 -21.14 -2.40
N ILE A 32 8.37 -20.10 -3.15
CA ILE A 32 7.89 -18.73 -2.89
C ILE A 32 6.42 -18.67 -3.34
N ASP A 33 5.56 -18.22 -2.44
CA ASP A 33 4.16 -17.99 -2.76
C ASP A 33 3.98 -16.52 -3.19
N VAL A 34 3.87 -16.31 -4.50
CA VAL A 34 3.76 -14.96 -5.10
C VAL A 34 2.33 -14.46 -4.95
N ILE A 35 2.17 -13.33 -4.26
CA ILE A 35 0.88 -12.68 -4.08
C ILE A 35 0.84 -11.40 -4.93
N SER A 36 -0.10 -11.34 -5.85
CA SER A 36 -0.29 -10.17 -6.72
C SER A 36 -1.67 -9.56 -6.53
N ARG A 37 -1.92 -8.47 -7.24
CA ARG A 37 -3.17 -7.73 -7.20
C ARG A 37 -3.99 -8.00 -8.47
N GLU A 38 -5.26 -7.66 -8.40
CA GLU A 38 -6.21 -7.67 -9.51
C GLU A 38 -5.73 -6.80 -10.70
N GLU A 39 -6.20 -7.11 -11.90
CA GLU A 39 -5.78 -6.46 -13.15
C GLU A 39 -6.06 -4.94 -13.16
N GLY A 40 -7.16 -4.49 -12.56
CA GLY A 40 -7.51 -3.07 -12.44
C GLY A 40 -6.66 -2.27 -11.45
N SER A 41 -5.83 -2.96 -10.63
CA SER A 41 -5.02 -2.32 -9.60
C SER A 41 -3.95 -1.40 -10.18
N GLY A 42 -4.00 -0.11 -9.79
CA GLY A 42 -2.93 0.83 -10.14
C GLY A 42 -1.60 0.48 -9.47
N THR A 43 -1.62 -0.08 -8.26
CA THR A 43 -0.40 -0.53 -7.59
C THR A 43 0.26 -1.68 -8.34
N ARG A 44 -0.52 -2.66 -8.86
CA ARG A 44 0.00 -3.70 -9.74
C ARG A 44 0.63 -3.11 -11.01
N GLY A 45 -0.10 -2.23 -11.71
CA GLY A 45 0.41 -1.62 -12.93
C GLY A 45 1.74 -0.90 -12.73
N ALA A 46 1.86 -0.06 -11.68
CA ALA A 46 3.10 0.61 -11.36
C ALA A 46 4.20 -0.37 -10.90
N PHE A 47 3.86 -1.38 -10.09
CA PHE A 47 4.82 -2.37 -9.61
C PHE A 47 5.45 -3.16 -10.76
N VAL A 48 4.64 -3.73 -11.66
CA VAL A 48 5.15 -4.55 -12.76
C VAL A 48 6.02 -3.74 -13.74
N GLU A 49 5.66 -2.47 -13.97
CA GLU A 49 6.47 -1.55 -14.79
C GLU A 49 7.82 -1.23 -14.11
N LEU A 50 7.81 -0.85 -12.84
CA LEU A 50 9.00 -0.41 -12.10
C LEU A 50 9.97 -1.54 -11.75
N THR A 51 9.47 -2.78 -11.67
CA THR A 51 10.28 -3.97 -11.34
C THR A 51 10.69 -4.80 -12.54
N GLY A 52 10.26 -4.40 -13.75
CA GLY A 52 10.58 -5.11 -15.00
C GLY A 52 9.79 -6.41 -15.20
N VAL A 53 8.77 -6.67 -14.39
CA VAL A 53 7.79 -7.75 -14.62
C VAL A 53 6.97 -7.45 -15.88
N GLU A 54 6.66 -6.18 -16.15
CA GLU A 54 6.10 -5.79 -17.44
C GLU A 54 7.18 -5.79 -18.53
N GLN A 55 6.98 -6.55 -19.59
CA GLN A 55 7.91 -6.68 -20.69
C GLN A 55 7.31 -6.18 -22.01
N LYS A 56 8.16 -5.72 -22.93
CA LYS A 56 7.75 -5.39 -24.29
C LYS A 56 7.85 -6.63 -25.20
N ILE A 57 6.71 -7.17 -25.61
CA ILE A 57 6.61 -8.28 -26.56
C ILE A 57 5.89 -7.76 -27.81
N ASP A 58 6.56 -7.83 -28.96
CA ASP A 58 6.03 -7.34 -30.25
C ASP A 58 5.55 -5.87 -30.20
N GLY A 59 6.26 -5.05 -29.41
CA GLY A 59 5.95 -3.62 -29.24
C GLY A 59 4.82 -3.31 -28.26
N LYS A 60 4.20 -4.32 -27.66
CA LYS A 60 3.15 -4.18 -26.63
C LYS A 60 3.71 -4.44 -25.25
N LYS A 61 3.24 -3.69 -24.27
CA LYS A 61 3.49 -3.94 -22.84
C LYS A 61 2.67 -5.16 -22.41
N VAL A 62 3.32 -6.14 -21.82
CA VAL A 62 2.70 -7.39 -21.34
C VAL A 62 3.13 -7.59 -19.89
N ASP A 63 2.18 -7.71 -18.99
CA ASP A 63 2.41 -8.10 -17.61
C ASP A 63 2.75 -9.61 -17.57
N MET A 64 3.97 -9.92 -17.14
CA MET A 64 4.52 -11.27 -17.07
C MET A 64 4.41 -11.88 -15.66
N THR A 65 3.53 -11.34 -14.81
CA THR A 65 3.27 -11.95 -13.50
C THR A 65 2.94 -13.43 -13.68
N THR A 66 3.62 -14.30 -12.93
CA THR A 66 3.42 -15.75 -13.00
C THR A 66 1.95 -16.14 -12.87
N GLU A 67 1.52 -17.14 -13.63
CA GLU A 67 0.15 -17.68 -13.56
C GLU A 67 -0.12 -18.38 -12.21
N ASP A 68 0.93 -18.78 -11.49
CA ASP A 68 0.82 -19.37 -10.15
C ASP A 68 0.59 -18.34 -9.04
N ALA A 69 0.61 -17.03 -9.35
CA ALA A 69 0.39 -15.99 -8.35
C ALA A 69 -1.04 -16.02 -7.80
N GLU A 70 -1.16 -15.98 -6.47
CA GLU A 70 -2.45 -15.72 -5.82
C GLU A 70 -2.85 -14.25 -6.06
N ILE A 71 -4.09 -14.04 -6.50
CA ILE A 71 -4.60 -12.70 -6.83
C ILE A 71 -5.51 -12.19 -5.72
N THR A 72 -5.10 -11.09 -5.10
CA THR A 72 -5.90 -10.35 -4.11
C THR A 72 -6.58 -9.14 -4.77
N ASN A 73 -7.75 -8.76 -4.26
CA ASN A 73 -8.61 -7.73 -4.87
C ASN A 73 -8.54 -6.35 -4.18
N ASN A 74 -7.71 -6.19 -3.16
CA ASN A 74 -7.48 -4.92 -2.48
C ASN A 74 -6.25 -4.98 -1.56
N THR A 75 -5.84 -3.80 -1.05
CA THR A 75 -4.68 -3.64 -0.18
C THR A 75 -4.78 -4.44 1.12
N SER A 76 -5.96 -4.49 1.75
CA SER A 76 -6.14 -5.21 3.02
C SER A 76 -6.04 -6.72 2.82
N ALA A 77 -6.58 -7.27 1.73
CA ALA A 77 -6.45 -8.68 1.39
C ALA A 77 -4.98 -9.05 1.17
N MET A 78 -4.21 -8.24 0.43
CA MET A 78 -2.76 -8.43 0.25
C MET A 78 -2.03 -8.54 1.59
N LEU A 79 -2.26 -7.60 2.51
CA LEU A 79 -1.65 -7.62 3.84
C LEU A 79 -2.01 -8.88 4.62
N MET A 80 -3.29 -9.28 4.61
CA MET A 80 -3.75 -10.48 5.33
C MET A 80 -3.19 -11.77 4.74
N THR A 81 -3.08 -11.86 3.43
CA THR A 81 -2.50 -13.05 2.78
C THR A 81 -1.02 -13.19 3.13
N VAL A 82 -0.24 -12.11 3.02
CA VAL A 82 1.19 -12.15 3.38
C VAL A 82 1.40 -12.35 4.89
N GLU A 83 0.55 -11.78 5.76
CA GLU A 83 0.58 -12.05 7.21
C GLU A 83 0.35 -13.54 7.51
N GLY A 84 -0.53 -14.20 6.76
CA GLY A 84 -0.95 -15.58 7.02
C GLY A 84 -0.03 -16.66 6.43
N ASP A 85 0.91 -16.31 5.57
CA ASP A 85 1.77 -17.25 4.85
C ASP A 85 3.25 -16.90 4.97
N GLU A 86 4.02 -17.78 5.63
CA GLU A 86 5.47 -17.61 5.85
C GLU A 86 6.28 -17.57 4.53
N GLN A 87 5.77 -18.17 3.45
CA GLN A 87 6.44 -18.24 2.15
C GLN A 87 6.03 -17.09 1.21
N ALA A 88 5.05 -16.28 1.61
CA ALA A 88 4.48 -15.25 0.76
C ALA A 88 5.43 -14.07 0.55
N ILE A 89 5.37 -13.55 -0.67
CA ILE A 89 5.88 -12.23 -1.06
C ILE A 89 4.78 -11.46 -1.77
N GLY A 90 4.64 -10.18 -1.44
CA GLY A 90 3.67 -9.29 -2.04
C GLY A 90 4.15 -7.84 -2.06
N TYR A 91 3.25 -6.93 -2.35
CA TYR A 91 3.57 -5.50 -2.38
C TYR A 91 2.36 -4.64 -1.97
N VAL A 92 2.64 -3.54 -1.28
CA VAL A 92 1.62 -2.59 -0.83
C VAL A 92 2.11 -1.16 -0.93
N SER A 93 1.17 -0.21 -0.88
CA SER A 93 1.46 1.20 -0.63
C SER A 93 2.20 1.36 0.71
N LEU A 94 3.23 2.21 0.71
CA LEU A 94 4.03 2.50 1.90
C LEU A 94 3.18 2.97 3.09
N GLY A 95 2.22 3.87 2.85
CA GLY A 95 1.31 4.34 3.89
C GLY A 95 0.31 3.28 4.41
N SER A 96 0.28 2.10 3.81
CA SER A 96 -0.54 0.96 4.27
C SER A 96 0.25 -0.06 5.09
N LEU A 97 1.58 0.09 5.22
CA LEU A 97 2.41 -0.81 6.01
C LEU A 97 1.94 -0.85 7.47
N ASN A 98 2.04 -2.04 8.05
CA ASN A 98 1.77 -2.28 9.47
C ASN A 98 2.77 -3.30 10.05
N GLU A 99 2.73 -3.48 11.36
CA GLU A 99 3.67 -4.35 12.09
C GLU A 99 3.48 -5.86 11.82
N LYS A 100 2.46 -6.26 11.04
CA LYS A 100 2.13 -7.67 10.79
C LYS A 100 2.91 -8.28 9.62
N VAL A 101 3.44 -7.42 8.76
CA VAL A 101 4.28 -7.81 7.63
C VAL A 101 5.63 -7.11 7.71
N LYS A 102 6.64 -7.67 7.05
CA LYS A 102 7.99 -7.11 6.96
C LYS A 102 8.22 -6.50 5.58
N ALA A 103 8.55 -5.22 5.51
CA ALA A 103 9.04 -4.62 4.29
C ALA A 103 10.52 -4.97 4.09
N VAL A 104 10.88 -5.47 2.90
CA VAL A 104 12.27 -5.72 2.53
C VAL A 104 12.88 -4.48 1.90
N LYS A 105 14.19 -4.29 2.09
CA LYS A 105 14.95 -3.26 1.37
C LYS A 105 15.02 -3.61 -0.11
N VAL A 106 14.99 -2.59 -0.95
CA VAL A 106 15.19 -2.74 -2.38
C VAL A 106 16.47 -2.04 -2.77
N GLU A 107 17.43 -2.78 -3.35
CA GLU A 107 18.78 -2.26 -3.66
C GLU A 107 19.46 -1.62 -2.42
N GLY A 108 19.30 -2.23 -1.24
CA GLY A 108 19.82 -1.73 0.02
C GLY A 108 19.07 -0.53 0.62
N VAL A 109 18.01 -0.06 -0.03
CA VAL A 109 17.25 1.13 0.38
C VAL A 109 15.94 0.74 1.05
N GLU A 110 15.68 1.29 2.23
CA GLU A 110 14.40 1.09 2.94
C GLU A 110 13.25 1.84 2.26
N ALA A 111 12.07 1.22 2.24
CA ALA A 111 10.83 1.85 1.80
C ALA A 111 10.37 2.86 2.87
N THR A 112 10.78 4.12 2.75
CA THR A 112 10.38 5.21 3.64
C THR A 112 9.96 6.44 2.82
N ALA A 113 9.10 7.29 3.40
CA ALA A 113 8.70 8.54 2.75
C ALA A 113 9.92 9.44 2.43
N GLU A 114 10.92 9.46 3.31
CA GLU A 114 12.16 10.20 3.08
C GLU A 114 12.92 9.69 1.85
N ASN A 115 13.08 8.36 1.72
CA ASN A 115 13.78 7.74 0.60
C ASN A 115 13.00 7.84 -0.71
N VAL A 116 11.67 7.89 -0.66
CA VAL A 116 10.82 8.22 -1.81
C VAL A 116 11.01 9.68 -2.21
N SER A 117 10.95 10.60 -1.25
CA SER A 117 11.07 12.04 -1.48
C SER A 117 12.42 12.44 -2.09
N ASN A 118 13.52 11.85 -1.61
CA ASN A 118 14.86 12.13 -2.13
C ASN A 118 15.22 11.31 -3.38
N GLY A 119 14.31 10.42 -3.83
CA GLY A 119 14.46 9.60 -5.03
C GLY A 119 15.46 8.45 -4.92
N THR A 120 15.90 8.07 -3.72
CA THR A 120 16.75 6.88 -3.51
C THR A 120 15.95 5.59 -3.58
N TYR A 121 14.72 5.55 -3.05
CA TYR A 121 13.80 4.43 -3.23
C TYR A 121 13.09 4.55 -4.58
N LYS A 122 13.31 3.59 -5.48
CA LYS A 122 12.92 3.69 -6.91
C LYS A 122 11.53 3.17 -7.21
N ILE A 123 10.96 2.30 -6.37
CA ILE A 123 9.62 1.76 -6.61
C ILE A 123 8.59 2.71 -6.00
N ALA A 124 8.33 3.82 -6.71
CA ALA A 124 7.41 4.86 -6.28
C ALA A 124 6.56 5.36 -7.46
N ARG A 125 5.34 5.80 -7.17
CA ARG A 125 4.38 6.29 -8.16
C ARG A 125 3.49 7.38 -7.56
N PRO A 126 2.86 8.23 -8.40
CA PRO A 126 1.91 9.22 -7.92
C PRO A 126 0.60 8.58 -7.44
N PHE A 127 -0.01 9.20 -6.46
CA PHE A 127 -1.43 9.11 -6.19
C PHE A 127 -2.12 10.25 -6.91
N ASN A 128 -3.04 9.91 -7.79
CA ASN A 128 -3.79 10.85 -8.60
C ASN A 128 -5.27 10.85 -8.21
N ILE A 129 -5.86 12.04 -8.21
CA ILE A 129 -7.29 12.22 -8.33
C ILE A 129 -7.61 12.71 -9.73
N ALA A 130 -8.75 12.28 -10.26
CA ALA A 130 -9.18 12.65 -11.60
C ALA A 130 -10.68 12.96 -11.62
N PHE A 131 -11.08 13.92 -12.46
CA PHE A 131 -12.44 14.45 -12.50
C PHE A 131 -12.74 15.06 -13.87
N LYS A 132 -14.01 15.19 -14.23
CA LYS A 132 -14.39 15.94 -15.42
C LYS A 132 -14.14 17.44 -15.20
N ALA A 133 -13.45 18.09 -16.14
CA ALA A 133 -13.22 19.54 -16.06
C ALA A 133 -14.53 20.32 -16.13
N ASP A 134 -15.44 19.86 -17.01
CA ASP A 134 -16.75 20.49 -17.18
C ASP A 134 -17.79 19.87 -16.21
N GLY A 135 -18.55 20.72 -15.55
CA GLY A 135 -19.64 20.29 -14.67
C GLY A 135 -19.24 19.94 -13.23
N GLN A 136 -18.00 20.22 -12.81
CA GLN A 136 -17.64 20.09 -11.39
C GLN A 136 -18.52 20.96 -10.51
N SER A 137 -19.06 20.37 -9.43
CA SER A 137 -19.75 21.11 -8.38
C SER A 137 -18.78 22.03 -7.61
N ASP A 138 -19.30 23.06 -6.97
CA ASP A 138 -18.48 23.92 -6.12
C ASP A 138 -17.89 23.14 -4.94
N LEU A 139 -18.61 22.12 -4.42
CA LEU A 139 -18.10 21.23 -3.40
C LEU A 139 -16.90 20.37 -3.89
N SER A 140 -16.95 19.87 -5.14
CA SER A 140 -15.82 19.13 -5.73
C SER A 140 -14.58 20.00 -5.84
N LYS A 141 -14.72 21.22 -6.34
CA LYS A 141 -13.61 22.19 -6.44
C LYS A 141 -13.03 22.53 -5.08
N ASP A 142 -13.89 22.76 -4.09
CA ASP A 142 -13.49 23.12 -2.74
C ASP A 142 -12.76 21.97 -2.03
N PHE A 143 -13.26 20.74 -2.17
CA PHE A 143 -12.60 19.57 -1.60
C PHE A 143 -11.23 19.31 -2.26
N ILE A 144 -11.10 19.46 -3.58
CA ILE A 144 -9.81 19.38 -4.28
C ILE A 144 -8.86 20.48 -3.77
N ALA A 145 -9.36 21.72 -3.60
CA ALA A 145 -8.55 22.79 -3.02
C ALA A 145 -8.09 22.47 -1.59
N TYR A 146 -8.94 21.84 -0.77
CA TYR A 146 -8.57 21.37 0.55
C TYR A 146 -7.49 20.30 0.51
N ILE A 147 -7.62 19.28 -0.35
CA ILE A 147 -6.60 18.24 -0.53
C ILE A 147 -5.23 18.84 -0.86
N MET A 148 -5.22 19.85 -1.73
CA MET A 148 -4.00 20.51 -2.20
C MET A 148 -3.53 21.64 -1.28
N SER A 149 -4.24 21.95 -0.21
CA SER A 149 -3.86 22.98 0.77
C SER A 149 -2.77 22.50 1.74
N ALA A 150 -2.18 23.42 2.50
CA ALA A 150 -1.20 23.13 3.52
C ALA A 150 -1.75 22.13 4.57
N GLU A 151 -3.03 22.24 4.93
CA GLU A 151 -3.72 21.34 5.87
C GLU A 151 -3.86 19.94 5.27
N GLY A 152 -4.33 19.82 4.02
CA GLY A 152 -4.46 18.54 3.32
C GLY A 152 -3.11 17.87 3.09
N GLN A 153 -2.09 18.62 2.68
CA GLN A 153 -0.74 18.10 2.45
C GLN A 153 -0.04 17.70 3.75
N THR A 154 -0.35 18.37 4.88
CA THR A 154 0.11 17.93 6.21
C THR A 154 -0.44 16.53 6.55
N ILE A 155 -1.72 16.29 6.33
CA ILE A 155 -2.35 14.98 6.56
C ILE A 155 -1.67 13.89 5.70
N ILE A 156 -1.40 14.19 4.43
CA ILE A 156 -0.71 13.28 3.50
C ILE A 156 0.67 12.89 4.06
N ASN A 157 1.47 13.88 4.49
CA ASN A 157 2.81 13.65 5.03
C ASN A 157 2.77 12.87 6.37
N GLU A 158 1.83 13.17 7.27
CA GLU A 158 1.66 12.47 8.56
C GLU A 158 1.27 11.00 8.39
N HIS A 159 0.66 10.64 7.26
CA HIS A 159 0.27 9.27 6.96
C HIS A 159 1.30 8.49 6.10
N GLY A 160 2.54 8.99 6.01
CA GLY A 160 3.65 8.26 5.39
C GLY A 160 3.75 8.40 3.86
N TYR A 161 3.05 9.34 3.28
CA TYR A 161 3.16 9.70 1.87
C TYR A 161 4.02 10.94 1.68
N VAL A 162 4.39 11.26 0.47
CA VAL A 162 5.15 12.47 0.14
C VAL A 162 4.23 13.48 -0.52
N GLY A 163 3.80 14.46 0.24
CA GLY A 163 2.99 15.58 -0.21
C GLY A 163 3.83 16.75 -0.75
N SER A 164 3.15 17.83 -1.16
CA SER A 164 3.78 19.09 -1.53
C SER A 164 4.16 19.93 -0.30
N ASN A 165 5.35 20.52 -0.31
CA ASN A 165 5.81 21.42 0.75
C ASN A 165 5.46 22.91 0.46
N ASP A 166 5.02 23.23 -0.76
CA ASP A 166 4.74 24.60 -1.21
C ASP A 166 3.25 24.94 -1.20
N ALA A 167 2.44 24.13 -0.49
CA ALA A 167 0.99 24.29 -0.43
C ALA A 167 0.60 25.53 0.41
N VAL A 168 -0.44 26.23 -0.03
CA VAL A 168 -0.99 27.40 0.68
C VAL A 168 -2.09 26.97 1.65
N ALA A 169 -2.37 27.81 2.67
CA ALA A 169 -3.44 27.54 3.62
C ALA A 169 -4.80 27.42 2.92
N TYR A 170 -5.65 26.54 3.45
CA TYR A 170 -7.01 26.38 2.94
C TYR A 170 -7.91 27.58 3.31
N GLU A 171 -8.64 28.06 2.33
CA GLU A 171 -9.66 29.10 2.51
C GLU A 171 -11.05 28.49 2.24
N ALA A 172 -11.84 28.30 3.29
CA ALA A 172 -13.18 27.73 3.18
C ALA A 172 -14.12 28.65 2.38
N ASN A 173 -14.79 28.11 1.37
CA ASN A 173 -15.80 28.83 0.60
C ASN A 173 -17.24 28.50 1.00
N GLY A 174 -17.44 27.54 1.94
CA GLY A 174 -18.75 27.14 2.44
C GLY A 174 -19.58 26.32 1.45
N ALA A 175 -18.95 25.69 0.47
CA ALA A 175 -19.62 24.83 -0.51
C ALA A 175 -20.37 23.68 0.19
N GLU A 176 -21.56 23.34 -0.34
CA GLU A 176 -22.42 22.29 0.22
C GLU A 176 -22.90 21.33 -0.87
N GLY A 177 -23.33 20.14 -0.47
CA GLY A 177 -23.89 19.14 -1.39
C GLY A 177 -23.34 17.75 -1.13
N LYS A 178 -23.40 16.91 -2.17
CA LYS A 178 -22.90 15.54 -2.13
C LYS A 178 -21.78 15.33 -3.15
N LEU A 179 -20.80 14.51 -2.78
CA LEU A 179 -19.74 14.02 -3.65
C LEU A 179 -19.60 12.51 -3.49
N VAL A 180 -19.34 11.84 -4.60
CA VAL A 180 -18.88 10.46 -4.60
C VAL A 180 -17.42 10.44 -5.03
N VAL A 181 -16.55 10.02 -4.13
CA VAL A 181 -15.11 9.85 -4.37
C VAL A 181 -14.83 8.35 -4.38
N GLY A 182 -14.15 7.83 -5.41
CA GLY A 182 -13.96 6.39 -5.45
C GLY A 182 -12.78 5.94 -6.31
N GLY A 183 -12.35 4.70 -6.08
CA GLY A 183 -11.26 4.09 -6.85
C GLY A 183 -10.23 3.36 -5.98
N SER A 184 -8.97 3.57 -6.27
CA SER A 184 -7.82 2.83 -5.72
C SER A 184 -7.89 2.55 -4.23
N SER A 185 -7.86 1.28 -3.84
CA SER A 185 -7.78 0.83 -2.43
C SER A 185 -6.47 1.23 -1.73
N SER A 186 -5.43 1.60 -2.48
CA SER A 186 -4.18 2.14 -1.92
C SER A 186 -4.29 3.63 -1.58
N VAL A 187 -5.15 4.38 -2.29
CA VAL A 187 -5.41 5.80 -2.01
C VAL A 187 -6.46 5.98 -0.91
N SER A 188 -7.41 5.04 -0.80
CA SER A 188 -8.54 5.12 0.13
C SER A 188 -8.14 5.45 1.57
N PRO A 189 -7.08 4.88 2.19
CA PRO A 189 -6.74 5.19 3.57
C PRO A 189 -6.43 6.67 3.82
N VAL A 190 -5.66 7.31 2.95
CA VAL A 190 -5.36 8.75 3.10
C VAL A 190 -6.56 9.62 2.69
N MET A 191 -7.32 9.19 1.69
CA MET A 191 -8.54 9.91 1.29
C MET A 191 -9.58 9.92 2.40
N GLU A 192 -9.72 8.83 3.17
CA GLU A 192 -10.60 8.79 4.34
C GLU A 192 -10.20 9.85 5.38
N LYS A 193 -8.90 10.02 5.64
CA LYS A 193 -8.39 11.03 6.56
C LYS A 193 -8.61 12.46 6.05
N LEU A 194 -8.41 12.67 4.76
CA LEU A 194 -8.70 13.96 4.11
C LEU A 194 -10.18 14.30 4.18
N ILE A 195 -11.07 13.35 3.94
CA ILE A 195 -12.53 13.53 4.05
C ILE A 195 -12.94 13.82 5.50
N GLU A 196 -12.40 13.07 6.47
CA GLU A 196 -12.67 13.28 7.89
C GLU A 196 -12.30 14.69 8.33
N ALA A 197 -11.09 15.13 8.00
CA ALA A 197 -10.60 16.45 8.34
C ALA A 197 -11.34 17.57 7.60
N TYR A 198 -11.66 17.38 6.32
CA TYR A 198 -12.44 18.33 5.56
C TYR A 198 -13.86 18.51 6.12
N LYS A 199 -14.53 17.42 6.53
CA LYS A 199 -15.86 17.50 7.17
C LYS A 199 -15.83 18.25 8.52
N ALA A 200 -14.71 18.28 9.21
CA ALA A 200 -14.54 19.06 10.43
C ALA A 200 -14.55 20.57 10.16
N VAL A 201 -14.01 21.02 9.03
CA VAL A 201 -13.98 22.44 8.61
C VAL A 201 -15.17 22.80 7.71
N ASN A 202 -15.78 21.84 7.04
CA ASN A 202 -17.00 22.00 6.24
C ASN A 202 -18.07 20.94 6.59
N PRO A 203 -18.85 21.14 7.68
CA PRO A 203 -19.86 20.16 8.12
C PRO A 203 -21.04 19.96 7.17
N LYS A 204 -21.17 20.81 6.15
CA LYS A 204 -22.23 20.71 5.14
C LYS A 204 -21.86 19.79 3.97
N ALA A 205 -20.63 19.34 3.91
CA ALA A 205 -20.17 18.42 2.88
C ALA A 205 -20.62 16.98 3.20
N ASP A 206 -21.35 16.37 2.27
CA ASP A 206 -21.71 14.93 2.31
C ASP A 206 -20.84 14.21 1.29
N ILE A 207 -19.72 13.62 1.73
CA ILE A 207 -18.78 12.93 0.86
C ILE A 207 -18.85 11.45 1.15
N GLU A 208 -19.17 10.66 0.11
CA GLU A 208 -19.15 9.21 0.11
C GLU A 208 -17.85 8.72 -0.50
N LEU A 209 -17.14 7.80 0.19
CA LEU A 209 -15.94 7.15 -0.30
C LEU A 209 -16.25 5.72 -0.73
N GLN A 210 -15.90 5.37 -1.97
CA GLN A 210 -16.05 4.02 -2.51
C GLN A 210 -14.68 3.42 -2.85
N THR A 211 -14.28 2.38 -2.11
CA THR A 211 -13.02 1.69 -2.33
C THR A 211 -13.18 0.59 -3.37
N THR A 212 -12.47 0.76 -4.50
CA THR A 212 -12.39 -0.21 -5.59
C THR A 212 -10.94 -0.36 -6.06
N ASP A 213 -10.69 -0.39 -7.35
CA ASP A 213 -9.38 -0.30 -7.99
C ASP A 213 -9.24 0.97 -8.83
N SER A 214 -8.02 1.25 -9.32
CA SER A 214 -7.75 2.48 -10.08
C SER A 214 -8.50 2.53 -11.40
N THR A 215 -8.60 1.42 -12.12
CA THR A 215 -9.28 1.38 -13.43
C THR A 215 -10.78 1.60 -13.28
N THR A 216 -11.39 0.96 -12.27
CA THR A 216 -12.80 1.20 -11.91
C THR A 216 -13.03 2.66 -11.52
N GLY A 217 -12.13 3.24 -10.71
CA GLY A 217 -12.21 4.65 -10.31
C GLY A 217 -12.17 5.61 -11.50
N MET A 218 -11.25 5.39 -12.45
CA MET A 218 -11.14 6.22 -13.65
C MET A 218 -12.34 6.05 -14.58
N THR A 219 -12.80 4.82 -14.82
CA THR A 219 -13.98 4.54 -15.63
C THR A 219 -15.22 5.21 -15.05
N ALA A 220 -15.45 5.08 -13.75
CA ALA A 220 -16.60 5.69 -13.07
C ALA A 220 -16.54 7.24 -13.07
N ALA A 221 -15.35 7.83 -13.03
CA ALA A 221 -15.18 9.28 -13.20
C ALA A 221 -15.49 9.72 -14.65
N ILE A 222 -15.05 8.95 -15.65
CA ILE A 222 -15.37 9.19 -17.06
C ILE A 222 -16.89 9.10 -17.29
N ASP A 223 -17.57 8.11 -16.72
CA ASP A 223 -19.03 7.95 -16.84
C ASP A 223 -19.82 8.96 -16.02
N GLY A 224 -19.19 9.62 -15.04
CA GLY A 224 -19.82 10.58 -14.13
C GLY A 224 -20.56 9.91 -12.97
N THR A 225 -20.29 8.63 -12.69
CA THR A 225 -20.78 7.92 -11.50
C THR A 225 -20.02 8.37 -10.26
N TYR A 226 -18.71 8.64 -10.40
CA TYR A 226 -17.91 9.29 -9.38
C TYR A 226 -17.62 10.74 -9.80
N ASP A 227 -17.73 11.67 -8.84
CA ASP A 227 -17.33 13.05 -9.03
C ASP A 227 -15.79 13.18 -9.07
N ILE A 228 -15.11 12.34 -8.28
CA ILE A 228 -13.66 12.27 -8.20
C ILE A 228 -13.23 10.80 -8.20
N GLY A 229 -12.46 10.40 -9.22
CA GLY A 229 -11.80 9.10 -9.29
C GLY A 229 -10.43 9.12 -8.63
N MET A 230 -9.98 7.99 -8.08
CA MET A 230 -8.68 7.83 -7.44
C MET A 230 -7.83 6.77 -8.14
N ALA A 231 -6.58 7.09 -8.47
CA ALA A 231 -5.63 6.15 -9.04
C ALA A 231 -4.29 6.16 -8.30
N SER A 232 -3.68 4.98 -8.13
CA SER A 232 -2.33 4.78 -7.57
C SER A 232 -1.31 4.44 -8.66
N ARG A 233 -1.40 5.14 -9.77
CA ARG A 233 -0.54 5.10 -10.95
C ARG A 233 -0.72 6.36 -11.77
N GLU A 234 0.13 6.56 -12.76
CA GLU A 234 -0.17 7.53 -13.82
C GLU A 234 -1.47 7.15 -14.54
N LEU A 235 -2.19 8.15 -15.03
CA LEU A 235 -3.37 7.91 -15.85
C LEU A 235 -2.94 7.32 -17.20
N LYS A 236 -3.77 6.42 -17.75
CA LYS A 236 -3.61 5.96 -19.12
C LYS A 236 -3.94 7.09 -20.10
N ASP A 237 -3.44 7.00 -21.33
CA ASP A 237 -3.62 8.05 -22.33
C ASP A 237 -5.10 8.39 -22.59
N ASP A 238 -5.96 7.38 -22.63
CA ASP A 238 -7.42 7.54 -22.80
C ASP A 238 -8.10 8.17 -21.58
N GLU A 239 -7.64 7.81 -20.36
CA GLU A 239 -8.11 8.41 -19.12
C GLU A 239 -7.71 9.89 -19.03
N ALA A 240 -6.43 10.19 -19.33
CA ALA A 240 -5.90 11.56 -19.32
C ALA A 240 -6.51 12.45 -20.42
N ALA A 241 -6.95 11.85 -21.53
CA ALA A 241 -7.66 12.58 -22.58
C ALA A 241 -9.10 12.94 -22.19
N ALA A 242 -9.73 12.14 -21.30
CA ALA A 242 -11.12 12.29 -20.88
C ALA A 242 -11.29 13.07 -19.57
N LEU A 243 -10.28 13.08 -18.70
CA LEU A 243 -10.32 13.65 -17.36
C LEU A 243 -9.22 14.68 -17.12
N SER A 244 -9.54 15.70 -16.37
CA SER A 244 -8.52 16.49 -15.66
C SER A 244 -8.03 15.69 -14.47
N HIS A 245 -6.76 15.80 -14.12
CA HIS A 245 -6.19 15.08 -12.99
C HIS A 245 -5.17 15.92 -12.23
N GLN A 246 -4.95 15.53 -10.98
CA GLN A 246 -4.00 16.15 -10.08
C GLN A 246 -3.30 15.09 -9.26
N ALA A 247 -1.97 15.10 -9.29
CA ALA A 247 -1.19 14.31 -8.34
C ALA A 247 -1.31 14.94 -6.94
N ILE A 248 -1.75 14.16 -5.97
CA ILE A 248 -1.95 14.60 -4.59
C ILE A 248 -0.80 14.20 -3.66
N ALA A 249 -0.07 13.14 -4.02
CA ALA A 249 1.07 12.63 -3.28
C ALA A 249 1.97 11.77 -4.18
N MET A 250 3.23 11.58 -3.76
CA MET A 250 4.04 10.44 -4.18
C MET A 250 4.01 9.37 -3.10
N ASP A 251 3.93 8.11 -3.51
CA ASP A 251 3.88 6.97 -2.60
C ASP A 251 4.84 5.87 -3.06
N GLY A 252 5.59 5.30 -2.10
CA GLY A 252 6.42 4.13 -2.33
C GLY A 252 5.59 2.85 -2.41
N ILE A 253 6.01 1.90 -3.24
CA ILE A 253 5.48 0.54 -3.20
C ILE A 253 6.45 -0.32 -2.42
N ALA A 254 6.11 -0.66 -1.18
CA ALA A 254 6.91 -1.55 -0.36
C ALA A 254 6.72 -3.00 -0.80
N VAL A 255 7.82 -3.70 -1.03
CA VAL A 255 7.82 -5.16 -1.19
C VAL A 255 7.76 -5.77 0.20
N ILE A 256 6.81 -6.66 0.43
CA ILE A 256 6.52 -7.21 1.75
C ILE A 256 6.62 -8.73 1.77
N VAL A 257 7.09 -9.24 2.89
CA VAL A 257 7.12 -10.67 3.22
C VAL A 257 6.52 -10.90 4.61
N ASN A 258 6.26 -12.15 4.95
CA ASN A 258 5.84 -12.52 6.29
C ASN A 258 6.93 -12.17 7.33
N GLN A 259 6.52 -11.86 8.56
CA GLN A 259 7.47 -11.54 9.66
C GLN A 259 8.47 -12.67 9.96
N ALA A 260 8.09 -13.91 9.72
CA ALA A 260 8.97 -15.08 9.91
C ALA A 260 10.00 -15.28 8.79
N ASN A 261 9.83 -14.63 7.63
CA ASN A 261 10.74 -14.74 6.50
C ASN A 261 12.06 -13.98 6.82
N PRO A 262 13.24 -14.62 6.73
CA PRO A 262 14.52 -14.01 7.08
C PRO A 262 15.06 -13.01 6.02
N THR A 263 14.44 -12.91 4.84
CA THR A 263 14.89 -12.04 3.76
C THR A 263 14.75 -10.56 4.17
N ASP A 264 15.86 -9.83 4.17
CA ASP A 264 15.89 -8.41 4.56
C ASP A 264 16.07 -7.47 3.36
N GLU A 265 16.55 -8.00 2.25
CA GLU A 265 16.88 -7.21 1.06
C GLU A 265 16.68 -8.03 -0.22
N LEU A 266 16.20 -7.37 -1.27
CA LEU A 266 16.11 -7.89 -2.63
C LEU A 266 16.57 -6.84 -3.63
N SER A 267 17.22 -7.27 -4.72
CA SER A 267 17.42 -6.40 -5.88
C SER A 267 16.12 -6.29 -6.71
N VAL A 268 16.02 -5.24 -7.53
CA VAL A 268 14.90 -5.11 -8.49
C VAL A 268 14.86 -6.31 -9.45
N GLU A 269 16.03 -6.82 -9.86
CA GLU A 269 16.13 -8.00 -10.72
C GLU A 269 15.59 -9.27 -10.03
N GLN A 270 15.93 -9.49 -8.75
CA GLN A 270 15.39 -10.61 -7.98
C GLN A 270 13.87 -10.50 -7.81
N ILE A 271 13.35 -9.31 -7.52
CA ILE A 271 11.90 -9.06 -7.44
C ILE A 271 11.24 -9.40 -8.78
N GLY A 272 11.78 -8.90 -9.90
CA GLY A 272 11.29 -9.23 -11.23
C GLY A 272 11.25 -10.72 -11.47
N SER A 273 12.38 -11.42 -11.20
CA SER A 273 12.50 -12.88 -11.40
C SER A 273 11.56 -13.71 -10.51
N ILE A 274 11.29 -13.25 -9.29
CA ILE A 274 10.30 -13.90 -8.41
C ILE A 274 8.89 -13.75 -8.99
N PHE A 275 8.51 -12.53 -9.37
CA PHE A 275 7.17 -12.27 -9.85
C PHE A 275 6.89 -12.78 -11.27
N THR A 276 7.93 -13.07 -12.07
CA THR A 276 7.80 -13.79 -13.36
C THR A 276 7.83 -15.31 -13.20
N GLY A 277 8.21 -15.83 -12.02
CA GLY A 277 8.33 -17.27 -11.76
C GLY A 277 9.68 -17.88 -12.20
N ASP A 278 10.68 -17.05 -12.53
CA ASP A 278 12.04 -17.49 -12.86
C ASP A 278 12.84 -17.90 -11.61
N LEU A 279 12.55 -17.26 -10.46
CA LEU A 279 13.02 -17.61 -9.13
C LEU A 279 11.82 -18.12 -8.30
N THR A 280 11.91 -19.39 -7.86
CA THR A 280 10.77 -20.07 -7.24
C THR A 280 11.02 -20.52 -5.81
N LYS A 281 12.23 -20.36 -5.27
CA LYS A 281 12.57 -20.78 -3.90
C LYS A 281 13.39 -19.76 -3.16
N TRP A 282 13.16 -19.68 -1.85
CA TRP A 282 13.88 -18.76 -0.98
C TRP A 282 15.38 -19.11 -0.81
N ASP A 283 15.78 -20.40 -0.88
CA ASP A 283 17.18 -20.82 -0.77
C ASP A 283 18.04 -20.41 -1.97
N GLU A 284 17.43 -20.02 -3.08
CA GLU A 284 18.11 -19.40 -4.22
C GLU A 284 18.52 -17.93 -3.95
N ILE A 285 17.91 -17.31 -2.94
CA ILE A 285 18.05 -15.88 -2.60
C ILE A 285 18.83 -15.71 -1.29
N VAL A 286 18.41 -16.44 -0.25
CA VAL A 286 18.98 -16.37 1.10
C VAL A 286 20.21 -17.28 1.13
N LYS A 287 21.40 -16.71 1.26
CA LYS A 287 22.66 -17.47 1.39
C LYS A 287 23.14 -17.51 2.83
#